data_db597da7f94c1652cea04869ac376976
#
_entry.id   db597da7f94c1652cea04869ac376976
#
_cell.length_a   1.000
_cell.length_b   1.000
_cell.length_c   1.000
_cell.angle_alpha   90.00
_cell.angle_beta   90.00
_cell.angle_gamma   90.00
#
_symmetry.space_group_name_H-M   'P 1'
#
loop_
_entity.id
_entity.type
_entity.pdbx_description
1 polymer ?
#
loop_
_entity_poly.entity_id
_entity_poly.type
_entity_poly.pdbx_seq_one_letter_code
_entity_poly.pdbx_strand_id
1 'polypeptide(L)'
;WSSDVCSSDLVAAGMNPMDLKRGIDKAVTAAVEELKALSVPCSDSKAIAQVGTISANSDETVGKLIAEAMDKVGKEGVITVEDGTGLQDELDVVEGMQFDRGYLSPYFINKPETGAVELESPFILLADKKISNIREMLPVLEAVAKAGKPLLIIAEDVDGEALPTLILNNIRGTFKSCAVKAPGFGDRRKAML
;
A
#
# COMPACT_ATOMS: atom_id res chain seq x y z
N TRP A 1 -5.55 3.47 30.44
CA TRP A 1 -6.04 2.15 30.89
C TRP A 1 -5.61 1.15 29.83
N SER A 2 -4.52 0.42 30.15
CA SER A 2 -4.02 -0.62 29.26
C SER A 2 -4.70 -1.93 29.64
N SER A 3 -5.25 -2.63 28.65
CA SER A 3 -5.80 -3.99 28.81
C SER A 3 -4.75 -4.98 29.35
N ASP A 4 -3.48 -4.66 29.18
CA ASP A 4 -2.34 -5.48 29.62
C ASP A 4 -2.23 -5.54 31.14
N VAL A 5 -2.59 -4.47 31.85
CA VAL A 5 -2.56 -4.44 33.35
C VAL A 5 -3.58 -5.41 33.92
N CYS A 6 -4.81 -5.44 33.39
CA CYS A 6 -5.85 -6.35 33.87
C CYS A 6 -5.54 -7.83 33.57
N SER A 7 -4.94 -8.13 32.43
CA SER A 7 -4.61 -9.52 32.09
C SER A 7 -3.44 -10.06 32.90
N SER A 8 -2.43 -9.24 33.19
CA SER A 8 -1.30 -9.63 34.04
C SER A 8 -1.73 -9.94 35.49
N ASP A 9 -2.65 -9.16 36.05
CA ASP A 9 -3.17 -9.36 37.41
C ASP A 9 -3.95 -10.68 37.52
N LEU A 10 -4.76 -11.01 36.50
CA LEU A 10 -5.50 -12.27 36.46
C LEU A 10 -4.58 -13.49 36.33
N VAL A 11 -3.51 -13.39 35.58
CA VAL A 11 -2.51 -14.46 35.48
C VAL A 11 -1.73 -14.59 36.76
N ALA A 12 -1.36 -13.48 37.42
CA ALA A 12 -0.72 -13.49 38.73
C ALA A 12 -1.63 -14.11 39.84
N ALA A 13 -2.95 -13.95 39.70
CA ALA A 13 -3.95 -14.58 40.57
C ALA A 13 -4.17 -16.07 40.28
N GLY A 14 -3.43 -16.69 39.35
CA GLY A 14 -3.46 -18.11 39.05
C GLY A 14 -4.42 -18.55 37.94
N MET A 15 -4.97 -17.61 37.17
CA MET A 15 -5.76 -17.95 35.98
C MET A 15 -4.89 -18.51 34.88
N ASN A 16 -5.42 -19.49 34.12
CA ASN A 16 -4.73 -20.04 32.97
C ASN A 16 -4.67 -18.98 31.82
N PRO A 17 -3.46 -18.55 31.40
CA PRO A 17 -3.31 -17.53 30.39
C PRO A 17 -3.91 -17.92 29.02
N MET A 18 -3.94 -19.21 28.68
CA MET A 18 -4.53 -19.69 27.44
C MET A 18 -6.06 -19.61 27.44
N ASP A 19 -6.70 -19.86 28.60
CA ASP A 19 -8.15 -19.72 28.72
C ASP A 19 -8.56 -18.25 28.72
N LEU A 20 -7.76 -17.40 29.38
CA LEU A 20 -7.92 -15.94 29.34
C LEU A 20 -7.84 -15.42 27.90
N LYS A 21 -6.82 -15.84 27.15
CA LYS A 21 -6.67 -15.47 25.74
C LYS A 21 -7.90 -15.89 24.90
N ARG A 22 -8.38 -17.13 25.06
CA ARG A 22 -9.57 -17.60 24.35
C ARG A 22 -10.82 -16.79 24.69
N GLY A 23 -10.94 -16.37 25.96
CA GLY A 23 -12.02 -15.49 26.40
C GLY A 23 -11.95 -14.11 25.74
N ILE A 24 -10.76 -13.52 25.69
CA ILE A 24 -10.51 -12.22 25.04
C ILE A 24 -10.80 -12.34 23.52
N ASP A 25 -10.30 -13.36 22.85
CA ASP A 25 -10.53 -13.57 21.42
C ASP A 25 -12.04 -13.67 21.07
N LYS A 26 -12.82 -14.39 21.92
CA LYS A 26 -14.28 -14.46 21.75
C LYS A 26 -14.96 -13.11 21.98
N ALA A 27 -14.56 -12.37 22.99
CA ALA A 27 -15.11 -11.06 23.29
C ALA A 27 -14.81 -10.06 22.16
N VAL A 28 -13.57 -10.07 21.63
CA VAL A 28 -13.16 -9.23 20.49
C VAL A 28 -13.98 -9.57 19.25
N THR A 29 -14.17 -10.85 18.94
CA THR A 29 -14.97 -11.28 17.79
C THR A 29 -16.40 -10.76 17.91
N ALA A 30 -17.05 -10.97 19.04
CA ALA A 30 -18.42 -10.48 19.27
C ALA A 30 -18.52 -8.96 19.21
N ALA A 31 -17.57 -8.25 19.83
CA ALA A 31 -17.54 -6.79 19.79
C ALA A 31 -17.34 -6.25 18.36
N VAL A 32 -16.49 -6.88 17.53
CA VAL A 32 -16.28 -6.50 16.13
C VAL A 32 -17.54 -6.74 15.30
N GLU A 33 -18.25 -7.85 15.53
CA GLU A 33 -19.51 -8.13 14.83
C GLU A 33 -20.58 -7.09 15.17
N GLU A 34 -20.75 -6.74 16.44
CA GLU A 34 -21.67 -5.70 16.87
C GLU A 34 -21.29 -4.30 16.34
N LEU A 35 -20.00 -3.95 16.37
CA LEU A 35 -19.52 -2.70 15.79
C LEU A 35 -19.79 -2.61 14.29
N LYS A 36 -19.63 -3.71 13.56
CA LYS A 36 -19.97 -3.76 12.12
C LYS A 36 -21.48 -3.58 11.90
N ALA A 37 -22.32 -4.15 12.75
CA ALA A 37 -23.77 -3.98 12.66
C ALA A 37 -24.22 -2.54 12.98
N LEU A 38 -23.53 -1.86 13.89
CA LEU A 38 -23.79 -0.47 14.26
C LEU A 38 -23.17 0.56 13.29
N SER A 39 -22.23 0.13 12.45
CA SER A 39 -21.53 1.04 11.53
C SER A 39 -22.47 1.60 10.47
N VAL A 40 -22.37 2.90 10.23
CA VAL A 40 -23.12 3.58 9.18
C VAL A 40 -22.15 3.89 8.03
N PRO A 41 -22.45 3.46 6.80
CA PRO A 41 -21.60 3.77 5.65
C PRO A 41 -21.52 5.28 5.39
N CYS A 42 -20.30 5.78 5.32
CA CYS A 42 -20.03 7.17 4.99
C CYS A 42 -20.04 7.34 3.47
N SER A 43 -21.19 7.76 2.90
CA SER A 43 -21.41 7.78 1.45
C SER A 43 -21.37 9.17 0.85
N ASP A 44 -21.54 10.20 1.67
CA ASP A 44 -21.74 11.57 1.24
C ASP A 44 -20.55 12.44 1.68
N SER A 45 -20.18 13.41 0.84
CA SER A 45 -19.04 14.30 1.05
C SER A 45 -19.14 15.07 2.38
N LYS A 46 -20.36 15.41 2.79
CA LYS A 46 -20.59 16.10 4.08
C LYS A 46 -20.26 15.19 5.27
N ALA A 47 -20.65 13.90 5.21
CA ALA A 47 -20.34 12.95 6.25
C ALA A 47 -18.82 12.69 6.31
N ILE A 48 -18.16 12.62 5.16
CA ILE A 48 -16.69 12.49 5.05
C ILE A 48 -16.01 13.71 5.69
N ALA A 49 -16.46 14.92 5.37
CA ALA A 49 -15.94 16.15 5.97
C ALA A 49 -16.10 16.17 7.50
N GLN A 50 -17.25 15.73 8.02
CA GLN A 50 -17.50 15.66 9.47
C GLN A 50 -16.57 14.67 10.17
N VAL A 51 -16.37 13.48 9.60
CA VAL A 51 -15.44 12.48 10.14
C VAL A 51 -14.01 13.00 10.08
N GLY A 52 -13.62 13.62 8.96
CA GLY A 52 -12.31 14.26 8.80
C GLY A 52 -12.07 15.36 9.83
N THR A 53 -13.06 16.22 10.06
CA THR A 53 -13.01 17.28 11.07
C THR A 53 -12.80 16.72 12.48
N ILE A 54 -13.56 15.68 12.86
CA ILE A 54 -13.41 15.04 14.17
C ILE A 54 -12.00 14.44 14.32
N SER A 55 -11.51 13.76 13.30
CA SER A 55 -10.16 13.16 13.29
C SER A 55 -9.04 14.20 13.36
N ALA A 56 -9.27 15.40 12.86
CA ALA A 56 -8.36 16.53 12.88
C ALA A 56 -8.55 17.45 14.10
N ASN A 57 -8.98 16.95 15.25
CA ASN A 57 -9.24 17.71 16.47
C ASN A 57 -10.22 18.89 16.28
N SER A 58 -11.27 18.66 15.50
CA SER A 58 -12.31 19.66 15.18
C SER A 58 -11.85 20.78 14.23
N ASP A 59 -10.79 20.54 13.45
CA ASP A 59 -10.38 21.44 12.38
C ASP A 59 -11.24 21.20 11.12
N GLU A 60 -12.16 22.15 10.87
CA GLU A 60 -13.05 22.07 9.71
C GLU A 60 -12.31 22.26 8.38
N THR A 61 -11.18 22.95 8.37
CA THR A 61 -10.40 23.20 7.15
C THR A 61 -9.82 21.89 6.62
N VAL A 62 -9.19 21.13 7.51
CA VAL A 62 -8.64 19.80 7.20
C VAL A 62 -9.78 18.86 6.80
N GLY A 63 -10.91 18.87 7.51
CA GLY A 63 -12.06 18.04 7.18
C GLY A 63 -12.62 18.29 5.77
N LYS A 64 -12.72 19.56 5.37
CA LYS A 64 -13.14 19.94 4.02
C LYS A 64 -12.13 19.53 2.95
N LEU A 65 -10.84 19.70 3.22
CA LEU A 65 -9.77 19.31 2.30
C LEU A 65 -9.78 17.79 2.04
N ILE A 66 -9.97 16.99 3.09
CA ILE A 66 -10.11 15.52 2.97
C ILE A 66 -11.34 15.15 2.14
N ALA A 67 -12.48 15.81 2.36
CA ALA A 67 -13.68 15.54 1.59
C ALA A 67 -13.50 15.92 0.11
N GLU A 68 -12.86 17.04 -0.19
CA GLU A 68 -12.51 17.44 -1.56
C GLU A 68 -11.57 16.43 -2.23
N ALA A 69 -10.58 15.94 -1.49
CA ALA A 69 -9.69 14.87 -1.98
C ALA A 69 -10.47 13.61 -2.34
N MET A 70 -11.37 13.15 -1.45
CA MET A 70 -12.21 11.97 -1.70
C MET A 70 -13.16 12.16 -2.88
N ASP A 71 -13.72 13.35 -3.07
CA ASP A 71 -14.57 13.65 -4.22
C ASP A 71 -13.80 13.57 -5.55
N LYS A 72 -12.53 13.96 -5.55
CA LYS A 72 -11.65 13.90 -6.75
C LYS A 72 -11.13 12.50 -7.06
N VAL A 73 -10.71 11.73 -6.05
CA VAL A 73 -10.10 10.41 -6.27
C VAL A 73 -11.10 9.25 -6.16
N GLY A 74 -12.29 9.50 -5.61
CA GLY A 74 -13.31 8.48 -5.39
C GLY A 74 -13.05 7.62 -4.15
N LYS A 75 -13.98 6.70 -3.86
CA LYS A 75 -13.95 5.86 -2.64
C LYS A 75 -12.82 4.83 -2.63
N GLU A 76 -12.33 4.45 -3.79
CA GLU A 76 -11.22 3.51 -3.98
C GLU A 76 -9.86 4.23 -4.04
N GLY A 77 -9.87 5.56 -3.98
CA GLY A 77 -8.65 6.36 -4.04
C GLY A 77 -7.82 6.27 -2.77
N VAL A 78 -6.51 6.36 -2.92
CA VAL A 78 -5.55 6.41 -1.81
C VAL A 78 -5.20 7.86 -1.52
N ILE A 79 -5.38 8.28 -0.26
CA ILE A 79 -4.98 9.59 0.23
C ILE A 79 -3.75 9.42 1.12
N THR A 80 -2.67 10.12 0.77
CA THR A 80 -1.43 10.20 1.57
C THR A 80 -1.29 11.61 2.12
N VAL A 81 -0.70 11.74 3.30
CA VAL A 81 -0.38 13.03 3.92
C VAL A 81 1.13 13.14 4.02
N GLU A 82 1.69 14.20 3.47
CA GLU A 82 3.12 14.48 3.46
C GLU A 82 3.38 15.89 3.96
N ASP A 83 4.59 16.14 4.46
CA ASP A 83 4.98 17.49 4.88
C ASP A 83 5.09 18.41 3.67
N GLY A 84 4.31 19.50 3.69
CA GLY A 84 4.35 20.52 2.66
C GLY A 84 5.58 21.43 2.78
N THR A 85 5.97 22.05 1.68
CA THR A 85 7.04 23.05 1.65
C THR A 85 6.53 24.48 1.87
N GLY A 86 5.21 24.68 1.80
CA GLY A 86 4.50 25.96 1.96
C GLY A 86 3.99 26.23 3.37
N LEU A 87 3.35 27.38 3.53
CA LEU A 87 2.67 27.77 4.78
C LEU A 87 1.18 27.39 4.82
N GLN A 88 0.65 26.90 3.72
CA GLN A 88 -0.74 26.49 3.56
C GLN A 88 -0.80 25.05 3.13
N ASP A 89 -1.89 24.38 3.52
CA ASP A 89 -2.18 23.04 3.08
C ASP A 89 -2.54 23.03 1.59
N GLU A 90 -1.91 22.16 0.82
CA GLU A 90 -2.13 21.99 -0.62
C GLU A 90 -2.67 20.61 -0.92
N LEU A 91 -3.56 20.51 -1.91
CA LEU A 91 -4.12 19.26 -2.37
C LEU A 91 -3.62 18.96 -3.78
N ASP A 92 -2.71 17.99 -3.89
CA ASP A 92 -2.25 17.47 -5.17
C ASP A 92 -3.01 16.20 -5.53
N VAL A 93 -3.58 16.17 -6.74
CA VAL A 93 -4.29 15.00 -7.27
C VAL A 93 -3.49 14.38 -8.40
N VAL A 94 -3.13 13.11 -8.23
CA VAL A 94 -2.38 12.32 -9.21
C VAL A 94 -3.33 11.29 -9.83
N GLU A 95 -3.38 11.23 -11.16
CA GLU A 95 -4.09 10.17 -11.87
C GLU A 95 -3.28 8.87 -11.79
N GLY A 96 -3.59 8.03 -10.83
CA GLY A 96 -2.87 6.80 -10.54
C GLY A 96 -2.51 6.70 -9.07
N MET A 97 -1.40 6.05 -8.77
CA MET A 97 -0.89 5.88 -7.41
C MET A 97 0.54 6.35 -7.33
N GLN A 98 0.81 7.32 -6.45
CA GLN A 98 2.16 7.72 -6.09
C GLN A 98 2.58 7.01 -4.80
N PHE A 99 3.80 6.50 -4.76
CA PHE A 99 4.39 5.90 -3.57
C PHE A 99 5.89 6.21 -3.49
N ASP A 100 6.41 6.18 -2.28
CA ASP A 100 7.72 6.71 -1.88
C ASP A 100 8.92 5.83 -2.26
N ARG A 101 8.71 4.65 -2.83
CA ARG A 101 9.77 3.76 -3.27
C ARG A 101 9.90 3.76 -4.79
N GLY A 102 11.10 4.09 -5.26
CA GLY A 102 11.45 4.08 -6.68
C GLY A 102 11.93 2.71 -7.18
N TYR A 103 12.60 2.73 -8.33
CA TYR A 103 13.18 1.53 -8.95
C TYR A 103 14.23 0.87 -8.04
N LEU A 104 14.33 -0.45 -8.13
CA LEU A 104 15.28 -1.24 -7.32
C LEU A 104 16.73 -1.15 -7.83
N SER A 105 16.94 -0.72 -9.06
CA SER A 105 18.27 -0.61 -9.66
C SER A 105 18.36 0.54 -10.65
N PRO A 106 19.44 1.35 -10.59
CA PRO A 106 19.70 2.42 -11.57
C PRO A 106 19.81 1.93 -13.02
N TYR A 107 20.09 0.66 -13.24
CA TYR A 107 20.17 0.05 -14.59
C TYR A 107 18.84 -0.02 -15.32
N PHE A 108 17.73 0.27 -14.66
CA PHE A 108 16.42 0.40 -15.31
C PHE A 108 16.19 1.78 -15.94
N ILE A 109 17.00 2.78 -15.63
CA ILE A 109 16.87 4.15 -16.14
C ILE A 109 16.91 4.14 -17.67
N ASN A 110 15.88 4.70 -18.28
CA ASN A 110 15.78 4.89 -19.71
C ASN A 110 15.78 6.36 -20.15
N LYS A 111 15.72 7.29 -19.17
CA LYS A 111 15.84 8.73 -19.35
C LYS A 111 17.03 9.23 -18.49
N PRO A 112 18.28 9.17 -19.04
CA PRO A 112 19.45 9.55 -18.24
C PRO A 112 19.47 11.02 -17.80
N GLU A 113 18.85 11.91 -18.59
CA GLU A 113 18.78 13.34 -18.30
C GLU A 113 18.01 13.65 -17.01
N THR A 114 16.96 12.90 -16.73
CA THR A 114 16.11 13.07 -15.54
C THR A 114 16.33 11.99 -14.47
N GLY A 115 17.12 10.94 -14.78
CA GLY A 115 17.26 9.77 -13.92
C GLY A 115 15.97 8.96 -13.78
N ALA A 116 15.05 9.10 -14.70
CA ALA A 116 13.71 8.50 -14.63
C ALA A 116 13.59 7.21 -15.45
N VAL A 117 12.59 6.41 -15.09
CA VAL A 117 12.11 5.26 -15.87
C VAL A 117 10.70 5.57 -16.35
N GLU A 118 10.52 5.67 -17.66
CA GLU A 118 9.22 5.85 -18.30
C GLU A 118 8.85 4.61 -19.10
N LEU A 119 7.69 4.04 -18.79
CA LEU A 119 7.14 2.87 -19.48
C LEU A 119 5.77 3.24 -20.04
N GLU A 120 5.60 3.10 -21.35
CA GLU A 120 4.32 3.39 -22.02
C GLU A 120 3.46 2.13 -22.06
N SER A 121 2.25 2.21 -21.50
CA SER A 121 1.27 1.11 -21.44
C SER A 121 1.86 -0.24 -21.02
N PRO A 122 2.60 -0.31 -19.88
CA PRO A 122 3.23 -1.52 -19.44
C PRO A 122 2.21 -2.57 -18.95
N PHE A 123 2.59 -3.84 -19.02
CA PHE A 123 1.96 -4.84 -18.16
C PHE A 123 2.44 -4.63 -16.72
N ILE A 124 1.54 -4.79 -15.77
CA ILE A 124 1.85 -4.63 -14.35
C ILE A 124 1.76 -6.01 -13.69
N LEU A 125 2.85 -6.45 -13.06
CA LEU A 125 2.89 -7.64 -12.23
C LEU A 125 2.89 -7.21 -10.77
N LEU A 126 1.82 -7.55 -10.05
CA LEU A 126 1.69 -7.33 -8.62
C LEU A 126 2.02 -8.61 -7.85
N ALA A 127 2.90 -8.53 -6.87
CA ALA A 127 3.25 -9.65 -6.01
C ALA A 127 3.40 -9.20 -4.55
N ASP A 128 2.68 -9.81 -3.65
CA ASP A 128 2.76 -9.58 -2.21
C ASP A 128 3.91 -10.34 -1.54
N LYS A 129 4.76 -10.97 -2.34
CA LYS A 129 5.92 -11.76 -1.92
C LYS A 129 7.22 -11.27 -2.53
N LYS A 130 8.31 -11.68 -1.92
CA LYS A 130 9.66 -11.50 -2.45
C LYS A 130 9.88 -12.41 -3.66
N ILE A 131 10.45 -11.85 -4.74
CA ILE A 131 10.78 -12.57 -5.97
C ILE A 131 12.29 -12.72 -6.04
N SER A 132 12.78 -13.93 -5.77
CA SER A 132 14.22 -14.27 -5.82
C SER A 132 14.56 -15.21 -6.97
N ASN A 133 13.59 -16.05 -7.40
CA ASN A 133 13.80 -17.06 -8.40
C ASN A 133 13.16 -16.66 -9.73
N ILE A 134 13.98 -16.54 -10.77
CA ILE A 134 13.52 -16.17 -12.10
C ILE A 134 12.60 -17.22 -12.75
N ARG A 135 12.72 -18.49 -12.35
CA ARG A 135 11.93 -19.57 -12.94
C ARG A 135 10.45 -19.42 -12.70
N GLU A 136 10.05 -18.85 -11.56
CA GLU A 136 8.64 -18.56 -11.26
C GLU A 136 8.06 -17.48 -12.20
N MET A 137 8.90 -16.61 -12.71
CA MET A 137 8.51 -15.52 -13.61
C MET A 137 8.60 -15.87 -15.09
N LEU A 138 9.28 -16.96 -15.47
CA LEU A 138 9.50 -17.33 -16.88
C LEU A 138 8.21 -17.30 -17.72
N PRO A 139 7.08 -17.88 -17.28
CA PRO A 139 5.85 -17.85 -18.08
C PRO A 139 5.33 -16.44 -18.33
N VAL A 140 5.47 -15.56 -17.34
CA VAL A 140 5.05 -14.15 -17.45
C VAL A 140 6.00 -13.40 -18.38
N LEU A 141 7.31 -13.58 -18.22
CA LEU A 141 8.32 -12.94 -19.05
C LEU A 141 8.21 -13.34 -20.52
N GLU A 142 7.94 -14.61 -20.81
CA GLU A 142 7.70 -15.11 -22.16
C GLU A 142 6.44 -14.49 -22.79
N ALA A 143 5.36 -14.38 -22.02
CA ALA A 143 4.11 -13.76 -22.47
C ALA A 143 4.31 -12.27 -22.76
N VAL A 144 5.02 -11.55 -21.90
CA VAL A 144 5.36 -10.14 -22.06
C VAL A 144 6.25 -9.92 -23.27
N ALA A 145 7.29 -10.74 -23.44
CA ALA A 145 8.19 -10.66 -24.59
C ALA A 145 7.45 -10.90 -25.92
N LYS A 146 6.53 -11.89 -25.97
CA LYS A 146 5.69 -12.15 -27.15
C LYS A 146 4.74 -10.99 -27.46
N ALA A 147 4.23 -10.30 -26.43
CA ALA A 147 3.34 -9.16 -26.60
C ALA A 147 4.07 -7.86 -27.00
N GLY A 148 5.41 -7.82 -26.87
CA GLY A 148 6.22 -6.64 -27.20
C GLY A 148 5.98 -5.40 -26.34
N LYS A 149 5.38 -5.57 -25.16
CA LYS A 149 5.07 -4.47 -24.23
C LYS A 149 6.07 -4.43 -23.07
N PRO A 150 6.28 -3.26 -22.45
CA PRO A 150 7.09 -3.17 -21.24
C PRO A 150 6.44 -3.90 -20.05
N LEU A 151 7.24 -4.25 -19.04
CA LEU A 151 6.79 -4.86 -17.80
C LEU A 151 7.20 -4.03 -16.60
N LEU A 152 6.23 -3.64 -15.77
CA LEU A 152 6.43 -3.07 -14.45
C LEU A 152 6.15 -4.15 -13.40
N ILE A 153 7.12 -4.40 -12.54
CA ILE A 153 7.01 -5.37 -11.45
C ILE A 153 6.91 -4.58 -10.14
N ILE A 154 5.82 -4.77 -9.41
CA ILE A 154 5.59 -4.20 -8.08
C ILE A 154 5.54 -5.37 -7.11
N ALA A 155 6.62 -5.57 -6.34
CA ALA A 155 6.77 -6.70 -5.45
C ALA A 155 7.28 -6.28 -4.08
N GLU A 156 7.15 -7.14 -3.07
CA GLU A 156 7.75 -6.89 -1.77
C GLU A 156 9.24 -6.59 -1.88
N ASP A 157 9.94 -7.39 -2.63
CA ASP A 157 11.34 -7.19 -3.03
C ASP A 157 11.63 -8.04 -4.28
N VAL A 158 12.64 -7.64 -5.07
CA VAL A 158 13.15 -8.44 -6.17
C VAL A 158 14.66 -8.53 -6.02
N ASP A 159 15.15 -9.73 -5.74
CA ASP A 159 16.59 -9.97 -5.52
C ASP A 159 17.08 -11.30 -6.13
N GLY A 160 18.19 -11.83 -5.61
CA GLY A 160 18.77 -13.09 -6.03
C GLY A 160 19.07 -13.12 -7.52
N GLU A 161 18.62 -14.16 -8.22
CA GLU A 161 18.81 -14.33 -9.66
C GLU A 161 17.82 -13.50 -10.51
N ALA A 162 16.70 -13.08 -9.93
CA ALA A 162 15.65 -12.38 -10.66
C ALA A 162 16.08 -10.98 -11.09
N LEU A 163 16.64 -10.18 -10.18
CA LEU A 163 17.03 -8.80 -10.47
C LEU A 163 18.10 -8.68 -11.55
N PRO A 164 19.26 -9.37 -11.47
CA PRO A 164 20.28 -9.35 -12.53
C PRO A 164 19.76 -9.82 -13.88
N THR A 165 18.86 -10.81 -13.90
CA THR A 165 18.29 -11.32 -15.15
C THR A 165 17.38 -10.28 -15.80
N LEU A 166 16.55 -9.57 -15.04
CA LEU A 166 15.73 -8.48 -15.55
C LEU A 166 16.59 -7.34 -16.11
N ILE A 167 17.63 -6.95 -15.37
CA ILE A 167 18.59 -5.93 -15.80
C ILE A 167 19.26 -6.32 -17.12
N LEU A 168 19.76 -7.57 -17.22
CA LEU A 168 20.44 -8.06 -18.40
C LEU A 168 19.54 -8.05 -19.64
N ASN A 169 18.28 -8.46 -19.48
CA ASN A 169 17.29 -8.43 -20.57
C ASN A 169 16.92 -7.00 -20.97
N ASN A 170 16.84 -6.09 -20.02
CA ASN A 170 16.61 -4.68 -20.28
C ASN A 170 17.78 -4.05 -21.06
N ILE A 171 19.03 -4.33 -20.66
CA ILE A 171 20.25 -3.85 -21.35
C ILE A 171 20.35 -4.45 -22.77
N ARG A 172 19.99 -5.72 -22.94
CA ARG A 172 19.98 -6.40 -24.25
C ARG A 172 18.85 -5.92 -25.17
N GLY A 173 17.89 -5.15 -24.63
CA GLY A 173 16.74 -4.68 -25.40
C GLY A 173 15.73 -5.78 -25.74
N THR A 174 15.79 -6.94 -25.09
CA THR A 174 14.84 -8.05 -25.32
C THR A 174 13.43 -7.62 -24.94
N PHE A 175 13.27 -6.97 -23.79
CA PHE A 175 12.05 -6.27 -23.37
C PHE A 175 12.40 -5.22 -22.33
N LYS A 176 11.63 -4.13 -22.33
CA LYS A 176 11.78 -3.08 -21.32
C LYS A 176 11.11 -3.51 -20.02
N SER A 177 11.83 -3.44 -18.91
CA SER A 177 11.28 -3.77 -17.61
C SER A 177 11.76 -2.80 -16.53
N CYS A 178 10.96 -2.66 -15.48
CA CYS A 178 11.34 -1.99 -14.27
C CYS A 178 10.78 -2.76 -13.07
N ALA A 179 11.56 -2.86 -12.02
CA ALA A 179 11.12 -3.45 -10.76
C ALA A 179 11.16 -2.38 -9.67
N VAL A 180 10.04 -2.24 -8.95
CA VAL A 180 9.87 -1.32 -7.83
C VAL A 180 9.39 -2.07 -6.59
N LYS A 181 9.71 -1.51 -5.44
CA LYS A 181 9.28 -2.08 -4.17
C LYS A 181 7.84 -1.68 -3.88
N ALA A 182 7.02 -2.66 -3.49
CA ALA A 182 5.63 -2.42 -3.14
C ALA A 182 5.50 -1.47 -1.93
N PRO A 183 4.50 -0.57 -1.94
CA PRO A 183 4.26 0.33 -0.83
C PRO A 183 3.71 -0.41 0.38
N GLY A 184 3.93 0.16 1.58
CA GLY A 184 3.44 -0.40 2.84
C GLY A 184 4.20 -1.61 3.36
N PHE A 185 3.79 -2.11 4.52
CA PHE A 185 4.38 -3.24 5.22
C PHE A 185 3.29 -4.19 5.72
N GLY A 186 3.59 -5.50 5.75
CA GLY A 186 2.69 -6.52 6.28
C GLY A 186 1.31 -6.52 5.60
N ASP A 187 0.25 -6.60 6.41
CA ASP A 187 -1.13 -6.67 5.91
C ASP A 187 -1.57 -5.41 5.14
N ARG A 188 -1.00 -4.25 5.49
CA ARG A 188 -1.27 -3.00 4.78
C ARG A 188 -0.79 -3.06 3.32
N ARG A 189 0.32 -3.76 3.05
CA ARG A 189 0.82 -3.97 1.68
C ARG A 189 -0.18 -4.74 0.83
N LYS A 190 -0.79 -5.81 1.37
CA LYS A 190 -1.83 -6.57 0.67
C LYS A 190 -3.06 -5.75 0.32
N ALA A 191 -3.42 -4.83 1.22
CA ALA A 191 -4.57 -3.95 1.00
C ALA A 191 -4.27 -2.86 -0.05
N MET A 192 -3.00 -2.53 -0.30
CA MET A 192 -2.58 -1.52 -1.28
C MET A 192 -2.27 -2.11 -2.66
N LEU A 193 -1.97 -3.41 -2.77
CA LEU A 193 -1.72 -4.17 -4.01
C LEU A 193 -3.02 -4.74 -4.59
#